data_d4fff3949376e6c2d05b568e909f155c
#
_entry.id   d4fff3949376e6c2d05b568e909f155c
#
_cell.length_a   1.000
_cell.length_b   1.000
_cell.length_c   1.000
_cell.angle_alpha   90.00
_cell.angle_beta   90.00
_cell.angle_gamma   90.00
#
_symmetry.space_group_name_H-M   'P 1'
#
loop_
_entity.id
_entity.type
_entity.pdbx_description
1 polymer ?
#
loop_
_entity_poly.entity_id
_entity_poly.type
_entity_poly.pdbx_seq_one_letter_code
_entity_poly.pdbx_strand_id
1 'polypeptide(L)'
;IPFNGPISEVRVARIDGQFVINPTFDQLEKADMDLMVGATYENIMMVEGEMSEVSELDLVNAMKAAHKAIKVQCQAQKELAEAVGSTVKREYCHEVNDEELRKAVHEACYAKAYAIAASGNKNKHERMDAFDAIREEFKAQFSEEELAEKAALIDRYYHDVEKEAMRRSILDEGKRLDGRKTDEIRPIWSEINYLPGPHGSAIFTRGETQSLSTVTLGTKLDEKIIDNVLEHGKERFLLHYNFPPFSTGEAKAQRGVGRREVGHGHLAWRALKGQIPADYPYVVRVVSDILESNGSSSMATVCAGTLALMDAGVKIKQPVSGIAMGLIKNPGEDKYAVLSDILGDEDHLGDMDFKVTGTKNGITATQMDIKVDGLSFEILERALNQAKEGR
;
A
#
# COMPACT_ATOMS: atom_id res chain seq x y z
N ILE A 1 -3.67 26.04 12.09
CA ILE A 1 -3.17 24.65 12.22
C ILE A 1 -1.76 24.59 11.68
N PRO A 2 -0.78 24.04 12.41
CA PRO A 2 0.56 23.81 11.88
C PRO A 2 0.49 22.69 10.81
N PHE A 3 0.99 22.95 9.61
CA PHE A 3 1.12 22.00 8.51
C PHE A 3 2.18 22.49 7.52
N ASN A 4 2.78 21.56 6.75
CA ASN A 4 3.94 21.83 5.89
C ASN A 4 3.59 22.39 4.50
N GLY A 5 2.45 23.06 4.35
CA GLY A 5 2.01 23.69 3.12
C GLY A 5 0.71 23.11 2.58
N PRO A 6 0.13 23.76 1.55
CA PRO A 6 -1.14 23.37 0.99
C PRO A 6 -1.05 22.03 0.24
N ILE A 7 -2.09 21.23 0.39
CA ILE A 7 -2.33 20.00 -0.36
C ILE A 7 -3.59 20.21 -1.18
N SER A 8 -3.64 19.62 -2.36
CA SER A 8 -4.83 19.53 -3.17
C SER A 8 -4.94 18.21 -3.89
N GLU A 9 -6.10 17.95 -4.44
CA GLU A 9 -6.47 16.71 -5.10
C GLU A 9 -7.25 16.97 -6.36
N VAL A 10 -7.02 16.19 -7.41
CA VAL A 10 -7.81 16.18 -8.64
C VAL A 10 -8.10 14.76 -9.09
N ARG A 11 -9.24 14.57 -9.75
CA ARG A 11 -9.55 13.37 -10.50
C ARG A 11 -9.04 13.53 -11.93
N VAL A 12 -8.36 12.52 -12.46
CA VAL A 12 -7.88 12.48 -13.84
C VAL A 12 -8.48 11.28 -14.55
N ALA A 13 -9.14 11.52 -15.67
CA ALA A 13 -9.56 10.47 -16.58
C ALA A 13 -8.76 10.53 -17.89
N ARG A 14 -8.60 9.37 -18.55
CA ARG A 14 -8.13 9.32 -19.94
C ARG A 14 -9.29 8.88 -20.86
N ILE A 15 -9.61 9.73 -21.85
CA ILE A 15 -10.71 9.54 -22.78
C ILE A 15 -10.13 9.76 -24.19
N ASP A 16 -10.24 8.78 -25.05
CA ASP A 16 -9.68 8.81 -26.41
C ASP A 16 -8.20 9.25 -26.45
N GLY A 17 -7.42 8.79 -25.45
CA GLY A 17 -6.00 9.11 -25.29
C GLY A 17 -5.71 10.50 -24.73
N GLN A 18 -6.73 11.32 -24.38
CA GLN A 18 -6.58 12.64 -23.80
C GLN A 18 -6.84 12.63 -22.29
N PHE A 19 -6.03 13.36 -21.52
CA PHE A 19 -6.23 13.52 -20.10
C PHE A 19 -7.24 14.63 -19.81
N VAL A 20 -8.28 14.31 -19.04
CA VAL A 20 -9.33 15.24 -18.59
C VAL A 20 -9.26 15.38 -17.08
N ILE A 21 -9.08 16.60 -16.59
CA ILE A 21 -9.04 16.92 -15.16
C ILE A 21 -10.47 17.17 -14.66
N ASN A 22 -10.82 16.55 -13.53
CA ASN A 22 -12.14 16.62 -12.91
C ASN A 22 -13.28 16.30 -13.91
N PRO A 23 -13.25 15.11 -14.52
CA PRO A 23 -14.26 14.70 -15.50
C PRO A 23 -15.65 14.63 -14.89
N THR A 24 -16.68 14.85 -15.73
CA THR A 24 -18.08 14.56 -15.38
C THR A 24 -18.34 13.06 -15.38
N PHE A 25 -19.46 12.60 -14.77
CA PHE A 25 -19.83 11.19 -14.76
C PHE A 25 -20.01 10.61 -16.19
N ASP A 26 -20.64 11.35 -17.11
CA ASP A 26 -20.80 10.94 -18.52
C ASP A 26 -19.44 10.78 -19.25
N GLN A 27 -18.43 11.54 -18.82
CA GLN A 27 -17.06 11.43 -19.33
C GLN A 27 -16.36 10.19 -18.76
N LEU A 28 -16.57 9.88 -17.47
CA LEU A 28 -16.00 8.70 -16.82
C LEU A 28 -16.48 7.39 -17.43
N GLU A 29 -17.73 7.32 -17.89
CA GLU A 29 -18.25 6.13 -18.60
C GLU A 29 -17.46 5.76 -19.85
N LYS A 30 -16.75 6.72 -20.46
CA LYS A 30 -15.95 6.54 -21.67
C LYS A 30 -14.46 6.42 -21.39
N ALA A 31 -14.07 6.58 -20.11
CA ALA A 31 -12.67 6.60 -19.72
C ALA A 31 -12.09 5.19 -19.66
N ASP A 32 -10.85 5.05 -20.12
CA ASP A 32 -10.04 3.84 -19.93
C ASP A 32 -9.07 3.96 -18.73
N MET A 33 -9.05 5.13 -18.07
CA MET A 33 -8.33 5.40 -16.86
C MET A 33 -9.12 6.39 -16.01
N ASP A 34 -9.20 6.13 -14.72
CA ASP A 34 -9.83 6.95 -13.70
C ASP A 34 -8.97 6.95 -12.43
N LEU A 35 -8.31 8.08 -12.16
CA LEU A 35 -7.37 8.25 -11.06
C LEU A 35 -7.75 9.41 -10.17
N MET A 36 -7.61 9.23 -8.85
CA MET A 36 -7.47 10.30 -7.87
C MET A 36 -6.00 10.54 -7.60
N VAL A 37 -5.57 11.79 -7.64
CA VAL A 37 -4.18 12.17 -7.38
C VAL A 37 -4.15 13.30 -6.38
N GLY A 38 -3.53 13.05 -5.22
CA GLY A 38 -3.26 14.03 -4.18
C GLY A 38 -1.80 14.48 -4.21
N ALA A 39 -1.55 15.77 -4.10
CA ALA A 39 -0.19 16.32 -4.15
C ALA A 39 -0.06 17.63 -3.38
N THR A 40 1.18 17.94 -2.98
CA THR A 40 1.60 19.27 -2.62
C THR A 40 1.95 20.07 -3.87
N TYR A 41 2.39 21.30 -3.71
CA TYR A 41 2.93 22.08 -4.83
C TYR A 41 4.14 21.38 -5.49
N GLU A 42 5.01 20.75 -4.69
CA GLU A 42 6.25 20.15 -5.18
C GLU A 42 6.11 18.67 -5.51
N ASN A 43 5.32 17.90 -4.75
CA ASN A 43 5.42 16.44 -4.74
C ASN A 43 4.05 15.75 -4.81
N ILE A 44 3.99 14.64 -5.56
CA ILE A 44 2.88 13.68 -5.49
C ILE A 44 2.93 13.00 -4.11
N MET A 45 1.76 12.88 -3.49
CA MET A 45 1.60 12.26 -2.16
C MET A 45 0.80 10.96 -2.21
N MET A 46 -0.26 10.93 -3.05
CA MET A 46 -1.16 9.80 -3.15
C MET A 46 -1.65 9.64 -4.60
N VAL A 47 -1.76 8.40 -5.04
CA VAL A 47 -2.43 8.05 -6.30
C VAL A 47 -3.27 6.81 -6.08
N GLU A 48 -4.52 6.85 -6.49
CA GLU A 48 -5.41 5.70 -6.41
C GLU A 48 -6.36 5.68 -7.61
N GLY A 49 -6.60 4.50 -8.19
CA GLY A 49 -7.58 4.39 -9.25
C GLY A 49 -7.56 3.08 -10.02
N GLU A 50 -8.36 3.08 -11.08
CA GLU A 50 -8.56 1.93 -11.96
C GLU A 50 -8.33 2.29 -13.41
N MET A 51 -8.01 1.28 -14.20
CA MET A 51 -7.75 1.46 -15.62
C MET A 51 -7.93 0.18 -16.44
N SER A 52 -8.10 0.35 -17.74
CA SER A 52 -8.33 -0.73 -18.68
C SER A 52 -7.02 -1.11 -19.40
N GLU A 53 -6.11 -1.78 -18.66
CA GLU A 53 -4.85 -2.28 -19.20
C GLU A 53 -3.97 -1.19 -19.84
N VAL A 54 -3.81 -0.05 -19.15
CA VAL A 54 -2.98 1.05 -19.65
C VAL A 54 -1.50 0.81 -19.37
N SER A 55 -0.63 1.52 -20.13
CA SER A 55 0.81 1.42 -19.96
C SER A 55 1.32 2.16 -18.72
N GLU A 56 2.48 1.76 -18.21
CA GLU A 56 3.18 2.42 -17.12
C GLU A 56 3.48 3.89 -17.46
N LEU A 57 3.84 4.17 -18.71
CA LEU A 57 4.12 5.53 -19.20
C LEU A 57 2.86 6.41 -19.19
N ASP A 58 1.71 5.86 -19.57
CA ASP A 58 0.43 6.59 -19.52
C ASP A 58 0.04 6.94 -18.09
N LEU A 59 0.27 6.04 -17.13
CA LEU A 59 0.05 6.32 -15.71
C LEU A 59 0.95 7.47 -15.22
N VAL A 60 2.24 7.46 -15.56
CA VAL A 60 3.16 8.56 -15.22
C VAL A 60 2.71 9.88 -15.85
N ASN A 61 2.27 9.87 -17.09
CA ASN A 61 1.79 11.06 -17.78
C ASN A 61 0.49 11.61 -17.18
N ALA A 62 -0.42 10.73 -16.73
CA ALA A 62 -1.63 11.11 -15.99
C ALA A 62 -1.28 11.81 -14.67
N MET A 63 -0.33 11.26 -13.91
CA MET A 63 0.17 11.89 -12.68
C MET A 63 0.79 13.27 -12.94
N LYS A 64 1.56 13.42 -14.03
CA LYS A 64 2.12 14.73 -14.43
C LYS A 64 1.04 15.73 -14.79
N ALA A 65 -0.01 15.32 -15.51
CA ALA A 65 -1.14 16.16 -15.86
C ALA A 65 -1.92 16.61 -14.60
N ALA A 66 -2.18 15.68 -13.68
CA ALA A 66 -2.81 15.97 -12.39
C ALA A 66 -2.00 16.97 -11.57
N HIS A 67 -0.70 16.73 -11.42
CA HIS A 67 0.18 17.59 -10.62
C HIS A 67 0.22 19.03 -11.14
N LYS A 68 0.20 19.21 -12.46
CA LYS A 68 0.10 20.55 -13.07
C LYS A 68 -1.16 21.29 -12.64
N ALA A 69 -2.31 20.61 -12.58
CA ALA A 69 -3.56 21.19 -12.13
C ALA A 69 -3.58 21.46 -10.60
N ILE A 70 -3.03 20.53 -9.82
CA ILE A 70 -2.92 20.66 -8.36
C ILE A 70 -2.06 21.88 -7.97
N LYS A 71 -0.97 22.15 -8.68
CA LYS A 71 -0.13 23.34 -8.42
C LYS A 71 -0.93 24.63 -8.46
N VAL A 72 -1.88 24.76 -9.38
CA VAL A 72 -2.76 25.94 -9.47
C VAL A 72 -3.63 26.07 -8.21
N GLN A 73 -4.19 24.96 -7.74
CA GLN A 73 -5.02 24.94 -6.54
C GLN A 73 -4.21 25.22 -5.27
N CYS A 74 -2.99 24.66 -5.16
CA CYS A 74 -2.08 24.95 -4.06
C CYS A 74 -1.66 26.43 -4.03
N GLN A 75 -1.42 27.02 -5.21
CA GLN A 75 -1.09 28.44 -5.31
C GLN A 75 -2.26 29.32 -4.86
N ALA A 76 -3.49 29.00 -5.28
CA ALA A 76 -4.68 29.73 -4.84
C ALA A 76 -4.88 29.68 -3.32
N GLN A 77 -4.57 28.55 -2.67
CA GLN A 77 -4.60 28.43 -1.20
C GLN A 77 -3.57 29.34 -0.53
N LYS A 78 -2.36 29.48 -1.09
CA LYS A 78 -1.33 30.40 -0.59
C LYS A 78 -1.79 31.86 -0.71
N GLU A 79 -2.30 32.24 -1.87
CA GLU A 79 -2.82 33.59 -2.15
C GLU A 79 -3.98 33.94 -1.21
N LEU A 80 -4.89 32.99 -0.96
CA LEU A 80 -5.97 33.19 0.00
C LEU A 80 -5.44 33.40 1.42
N ALA A 81 -4.46 32.58 1.86
CA ALA A 81 -3.85 32.70 3.19
C ALA A 81 -3.19 34.07 3.37
N GLU A 82 -2.51 34.58 2.34
CA GLU A 82 -1.90 35.93 2.33
C GLU A 82 -2.98 37.01 2.39
N ALA A 83 -4.02 36.91 1.55
CA ALA A 83 -5.09 37.90 1.48
C ALA A 83 -5.88 38.06 2.80
N VAL A 84 -6.03 36.98 3.57
CA VAL A 84 -6.72 37.00 4.88
C VAL A 84 -5.78 37.13 6.07
N GLY A 85 -4.48 37.34 5.83
CA GLY A 85 -3.48 37.48 6.90
C GLY A 85 -3.23 36.20 7.74
N SER A 86 -3.53 35.00 7.21
CA SER A 86 -3.41 33.70 7.92
C SER A 86 -2.13 32.93 7.55
N THR A 87 -1.02 33.64 7.40
CA THR A 87 0.28 33.04 7.04
C THR A 87 1.03 32.50 8.26
N VAL A 88 0.82 33.13 9.43
CA VAL A 88 1.45 32.70 10.68
C VAL A 88 0.73 31.47 11.23
N LYS A 89 1.46 30.38 11.45
CA LYS A 89 0.97 29.15 12.05
C LYS A 89 1.26 29.11 13.54
N ARG A 90 0.41 28.39 14.29
CA ARG A 90 0.71 28.14 15.71
C ARG A 90 1.95 27.28 15.83
N GLU A 91 2.80 27.64 16.79
CA GLU A 91 3.90 26.77 17.17
C GLU A 91 3.34 25.52 17.88
N TYR A 92 3.94 24.38 17.57
CA TYR A 92 3.65 23.11 18.21
C TYR A 92 4.59 22.96 19.40
N CYS A 93 4.07 22.85 20.61
CA CYS A 93 4.85 22.95 21.84
C CYS A 93 4.63 21.79 22.83
N HIS A 94 3.94 20.72 22.43
CA HIS A 94 3.62 19.62 23.34
C HIS A 94 4.50 18.38 23.18
N GLU A 95 5.53 18.44 22.35
CA GLU A 95 6.50 17.36 22.24
C GLU A 95 7.50 17.40 23.39
N VAL A 96 7.64 16.27 24.07
CA VAL A 96 8.71 16.05 25.01
C VAL A 96 9.85 15.35 24.29
N ASN A 97 11.05 15.97 24.32
CA ASN A 97 12.26 15.42 23.73
C ASN A 97 13.36 15.38 24.79
N ASP A 98 14.16 14.33 24.76
CA ASP A 98 15.36 14.16 25.59
C ASP A 98 16.50 13.72 24.67
N GLU A 99 17.33 14.69 24.26
CA GLU A 99 18.41 14.44 23.30
C GLU A 99 19.56 13.61 23.91
N GLU A 100 19.77 13.66 25.22
CA GLU A 100 20.78 12.85 25.91
C GLU A 100 20.32 11.39 25.91
N LEU A 101 19.04 11.14 26.24
CA LEU A 101 18.45 9.81 26.17
C LEU A 101 18.42 9.27 24.73
N ARG A 102 18.07 10.10 23.73
CA ARG A 102 18.10 9.72 22.32
C ARG A 102 19.49 9.24 21.89
N LYS A 103 20.52 9.99 22.24
CA LYS A 103 21.89 9.63 21.96
C LYS A 103 22.32 8.34 22.66
N ALA A 104 21.95 8.17 23.93
CA ALA A 104 22.26 6.97 24.70
C ALA A 104 21.58 5.71 24.08
N VAL A 105 20.31 5.80 23.67
CA VAL A 105 19.61 4.72 22.96
C VAL A 105 20.32 4.38 21.66
N HIS A 106 20.68 5.38 20.86
CA HIS A 106 21.35 5.16 19.59
C HIS A 106 22.71 4.47 19.77
N GLU A 107 23.57 5.00 20.65
CA GLU A 107 24.91 4.45 20.91
C GLU A 107 24.87 3.02 21.44
N ALA A 108 23.89 2.68 22.29
CA ALA A 108 23.77 1.35 22.86
C ALA A 108 23.14 0.32 21.92
N CYS A 109 22.20 0.74 21.05
CA CYS A 109 21.34 -0.18 20.31
C CYS A 109 21.68 -0.30 18.82
N TYR A 110 22.21 0.76 18.17
CA TYR A 110 22.35 0.81 16.71
C TYR A 110 23.19 -0.34 16.13
N ALA A 111 24.35 -0.62 16.66
CA ALA A 111 25.22 -1.68 16.13
C ALA A 111 24.56 -3.07 16.20
N LYS A 112 23.80 -3.33 17.29
CA LYS A 112 23.08 -4.58 17.47
C LYS A 112 21.88 -4.66 16.49
N ALA A 113 21.12 -3.58 16.35
CA ALA A 113 19.99 -3.50 15.42
C ALA A 113 20.48 -3.65 13.96
N TYR A 114 21.59 -3.02 13.59
CA TYR A 114 22.18 -3.18 12.26
C TYR A 114 22.60 -4.62 11.98
N ALA A 115 23.20 -5.32 12.96
CA ALA A 115 23.59 -6.71 12.81
C ALA A 115 22.37 -7.62 12.56
N ILE A 116 21.23 -7.36 13.22
CA ILE A 116 19.99 -8.09 12.96
C ILE A 116 19.46 -7.76 11.56
N ALA A 117 19.39 -6.48 11.18
CA ALA A 117 18.94 -6.07 9.86
C ALA A 117 19.76 -6.68 8.72
N ALA A 118 21.09 -6.78 8.87
CA ALA A 118 22.02 -7.35 7.91
C ALA A 118 22.05 -8.89 7.91
N SER A 119 21.50 -9.55 8.95
CA SER A 119 21.54 -11.01 9.07
C SER A 119 20.81 -11.75 7.95
N GLY A 120 19.77 -11.15 7.38
CA GLY A 120 18.94 -11.75 6.34
C GLY A 120 18.07 -12.90 6.86
N ASN A 121 17.66 -12.86 8.12
CA ASN A 121 16.78 -13.86 8.70
C ASN A 121 15.39 -13.78 8.08
N LYS A 122 14.91 -14.85 7.46
CA LYS A 122 13.61 -14.93 6.78
C LYS A 122 12.43 -15.00 7.75
N ASN A 123 12.64 -15.51 8.96
CA ASN A 123 11.58 -15.68 9.95
C ASN A 123 11.22 -14.35 10.61
N LYS A 124 9.99 -13.87 10.38
CA LYS A 124 9.47 -12.62 10.92
C LYS A 124 9.50 -12.60 12.45
N HIS A 125 9.03 -13.67 13.10
CA HIS A 125 8.92 -13.72 14.57
C HIS A 125 10.30 -13.69 15.23
N GLU A 126 11.26 -14.46 14.72
CA GLU A 126 12.63 -14.43 15.23
C GLU A 126 13.30 -13.07 15.07
N ARG A 127 13.03 -12.35 13.95
CA ARG A 127 13.53 -10.97 13.78
C ARG A 127 12.90 -10.03 14.78
N MET A 128 11.56 -10.07 14.94
CA MET A 128 10.85 -9.22 15.91
C MET A 128 11.35 -9.47 17.34
N ASP A 129 11.45 -10.73 17.75
CA ASP A 129 11.95 -11.12 19.08
C ASP A 129 13.39 -10.62 19.30
N ALA A 130 14.23 -10.68 18.26
CA ALA A 130 15.61 -10.18 18.32
C ALA A 130 15.68 -8.65 18.47
N PHE A 131 14.86 -7.90 17.75
CA PHE A 131 14.76 -6.43 17.90
C PHE A 131 14.19 -6.07 19.26
N ASP A 132 13.13 -6.73 19.72
CA ASP A 132 12.53 -6.50 21.04
C ASP A 132 13.52 -6.80 22.17
N ALA A 133 14.33 -7.84 22.05
CA ALA A 133 15.35 -8.17 23.03
C ALA A 133 16.38 -7.04 23.25
N ILE A 134 16.79 -6.33 22.18
CA ILE A 134 17.71 -5.17 22.29
C ILE A 134 17.04 -4.05 23.07
N ARG A 135 15.76 -3.75 22.77
CA ARG A 135 15.00 -2.71 23.45
C ARG A 135 14.84 -3.01 24.92
N GLU A 136 14.47 -4.23 25.27
CA GLU A 136 14.28 -4.65 26.66
C GLU A 136 15.61 -4.73 27.42
N GLU A 137 16.72 -5.12 26.78
CA GLU A 137 18.06 -5.05 27.37
C GLU A 137 18.46 -3.60 27.72
N PHE A 138 18.10 -2.63 26.88
CA PHE A 138 18.33 -1.23 27.17
C PHE A 138 17.46 -0.74 28.34
N LYS A 139 16.17 -1.07 28.32
CA LYS A 139 15.22 -0.72 29.40
C LYS A 139 15.64 -1.30 30.76
N ALA A 140 16.20 -2.49 30.79
CA ALA A 140 16.64 -3.14 32.03
C ALA A 140 17.74 -2.39 32.81
N GLN A 141 18.31 -1.35 32.22
CA GLN A 141 19.31 -0.49 32.90
C GLN A 141 18.66 0.57 33.81
N PHE A 142 17.34 0.75 33.74
CA PHE A 142 16.60 1.77 34.47
C PHE A 142 15.78 1.14 35.61
N SER A 143 15.56 1.92 36.68
CA SER A 143 14.63 1.53 37.75
C SER A 143 13.17 1.60 37.28
N GLU A 144 12.25 0.96 37.99
CA GLU A 144 10.80 1.02 37.69
C GLU A 144 10.27 2.46 37.68
N GLU A 145 10.77 3.31 38.58
CA GLU A 145 10.37 4.72 38.67
C GLU A 145 10.84 5.50 37.45
N GLU A 146 12.10 5.32 37.01
CA GLU A 146 12.62 5.95 35.80
C GLU A 146 11.94 5.47 34.53
N LEU A 147 11.59 4.17 34.45
CA LEU A 147 10.85 3.62 33.32
C LEU A 147 9.43 4.18 33.23
N ALA A 148 8.76 4.46 34.36
CA ALA A 148 7.43 5.07 34.33
C ALA A 148 7.44 6.44 33.60
N GLU A 149 8.54 7.16 33.62
CA GLU A 149 8.69 8.45 32.94
C GLU A 149 9.30 8.34 31.54
N LYS A 150 10.26 7.43 31.32
CA LYS A 150 11.10 7.38 30.12
C LYS A 150 10.72 6.32 29.11
N ALA A 151 9.92 5.29 29.48
CA ALA A 151 9.65 4.15 28.60
C ALA A 151 9.11 4.56 27.22
N ALA A 152 8.16 5.50 27.17
CA ALA A 152 7.58 5.97 25.91
C ALA A 152 8.62 6.70 25.01
N LEU A 153 9.57 7.42 25.61
CA LEU A 153 10.67 8.07 24.90
C LEU A 153 11.69 7.03 24.40
N ILE A 154 12.02 6.04 25.22
CA ILE A 154 12.92 4.94 24.83
C ILE A 154 12.33 4.19 23.65
N ASP A 155 11.03 3.82 23.71
CA ASP A 155 10.36 3.12 22.61
C ASP A 155 10.39 3.94 21.31
N ARG A 156 10.14 5.24 21.38
CA ARG A 156 10.19 6.15 20.23
C ARG A 156 11.60 6.25 19.65
N TYR A 157 12.61 6.45 20.47
CA TYR A 157 14.00 6.58 20.02
C TYR A 157 14.56 5.26 19.52
N TYR A 158 14.16 4.14 20.14
CA TYR A 158 14.54 2.82 19.66
C TYR A 158 13.93 2.52 18.28
N HIS A 159 12.67 2.90 18.05
CA HIS A 159 12.04 2.79 16.74
C HIS A 159 12.80 3.58 15.66
N ASP A 160 13.29 4.78 15.98
CA ASP A 160 14.14 5.56 15.08
C ASP A 160 15.44 4.82 14.75
N VAL A 161 16.06 4.15 15.74
CA VAL A 161 17.28 3.34 15.58
C VAL A 161 17.03 2.12 14.69
N GLU A 162 15.93 1.40 14.93
CA GLU A 162 15.52 0.25 14.12
C GLU A 162 15.29 0.67 12.65
N LYS A 163 14.58 1.77 12.46
CA LYS A 163 14.34 2.37 11.14
C LYS A 163 15.64 2.72 10.43
N GLU A 164 16.56 3.38 11.10
CA GLU A 164 17.86 3.75 10.54
C GLU A 164 18.69 2.51 10.20
N ALA A 165 18.77 1.53 11.09
CA ALA A 165 19.53 0.29 10.89
C ALA A 165 19.03 -0.50 9.67
N MET A 166 17.72 -0.67 9.52
CA MET A 166 17.11 -1.34 8.38
C MET A 166 17.40 -0.59 7.08
N ARG A 167 17.22 0.72 7.06
CA ARG A 167 17.44 1.56 5.87
C ARG A 167 18.88 1.54 5.40
N ARG A 168 19.82 1.67 6.35
CA ARG A 168 21.27 1.62 6.07
C ARG A 168 21.68 0.25 5.56
N SER A 169 21.23 -0.83 6.17
CA SER A 169 21.53 -2.20 5.69
C SER A 169 21.11 -2.38 4.22
N ILE A 170 19.89 -1.96 3.85
CA ILE A 170 19.40 -2.07 2.48
C ILE A 170 20.20 -1.20 1.51
N LEU A 171 20.49 0.06 1.88
CA LEU A 171 21.20 0.98 1.01
C LEU A 171 22.68 0.64 0.86
N ASP A 172 23.34 0.19 1.92
CA ASP A 172 24.79 0.00 1.93
C ASP A 172 25.20 -1.38 1.43
N GLU A 173 24.43 -2.43 1.77
CA GLU A 173 24.73 -3.81 1.39
C GLU A 173 23.88 -4.30 0.20
N GLY A 174 22.82 -3.60 -0.17
CA GLY A 174 21.89 -4.04 -1.22
C GLY A 174 21.09 -5.29 -0.83
N LYS A 175 21.03 -5.60 0.48
CA LYS A 175 20.41 -6.80 1.03
C LYS A 175 19.26 -6.41 1.97
N ARG A 176 18.12 -7.06 1.79
CA ARG A 176 16.91 -6.80 2.57
C ARG A 176 16.91 -7.59 3.88
N LEU A 177 15.97 -7.25 4.78
CA LEU A 177 15.84 -7.89 6.10
C LEU A 177 15.75 -9.42 6.05
N ASP A 178 15.12 -9.97 5.02
CA ASP A 178 14.98 -11.42 4.79
C ASP A 178 16.05 -12.01 3.88
N GLY A 179 17.07 -11.23 3.53
CA GLY A 179 18.20 -11.65 2.72
C GLY A 179 18.00 -11.57 1.20
N ARG A 180 16.81 -11.20 0.72
CA ARG A 180 16.53 -11.00 -0.70
C ARG A 180 17.27 -9.78 -1.26
N LYS A 181 17.46 -9.76 -2.58
CA LYS A 181 17.81 -8.55 -3.34
C LYS A 181 16.59 -7.64 -3.48
N THR A 182 16.81 -6.43 -3.96
CA THR A 182 15.76 -5.39 -4.07
C THR A 182 14.65 -5.74 -5.05
N ASP A 183 14.91 -6.56 -6.06
CA ASP A 183 13.99 -7.00 -7.12
C ASP A 183 13.43 -8.40 -6.94
N GLU A 184 13.87 -9.14 -5.92
CA GLU A 184 13.42 -10.51 -5.67
C GLU A 184 12.05 -10.57 -5.00
N ILE A 185 11.23 -11.52 -5.45
CA ILE A 185 9.91 -11.85 -4.90
C ILE A 185 10.03 -13.08 -4.00
N ARG A 186 9.28 -13.12 -2.91
CA ARG A 186 9.19 -14.28 -2.02
C ARG A 186 8.65 -15.50 -2.77
N PRO A 187 9.00 -16.73 -2.33
CA PRO A 187 8.46 -17.96 -2.91
C PRO A 187 6.92 -17.94 -2.94
N ILE A 188 6.36 -18.31 -4.09
CA ILE A 188 4.92 -18.40 -4.31
C ILE A 188 4.51 -19.86 -4.34
N TRP A 189 3.42 -20.17 -3.63
CA TRP A 189 2.71 -21.42 -3.71
C TRP A 189 1.20 -21.16 -3.82
N SER A 190 0.50 -21.93 -4.63
CA SER A 190 -0.94 -21.79 -4.79
C SER A 190 -1.60 -23.11 -5.13
N GLU A 191 -2.88 -23.25 -4.74
CA GLU A 191 -3.70 -24.41 -5.03
C GLU A 191 -5.12 -23.94 -5.34
N ILE A 192 -5.76 -24.54 -6.35
CA ILE A 192 -7.15 -24.31 -6.73
C ILE A 192 -8.04 -25.47 -6.29
N ASN A 193 -9.36 -25.30 -6.35
CA ASN A 193 -10.34 -26.31 -5.88
C ASN A 193 -10.07 -26.73 -4.42
N TYR A 194 -9.68 -25.73 -3.60
CA TYR A 194 -9.21 -25.96 -2.23
C TYR A 194 -10.37 -26.31 -1.28
N LEU A 195 -11.54 -25.73 -1.48
CA LEU A 195 -12.75 -25.98 -0.69
C LEU A 195 -13.84 -26.63 -1.55
N PRO A 196 -14.53 -27.66 -1.04
CA PRO A 196 -15.52 -28.42 -1.81
C PRO A 196 -16.88 -27.72 -1.98
N GLY A 197 -17.17 -26.65 -1.23
CA GLY A 197 -18.51 -26.04 -1.17
C GLY A 197 -18.75 -24.88 -2.12
N PRO A 198 -17.80 -23.92 -2.29
CA PRO A 198 -17.98 -22.78 -3.21
C PRO A 198 -17.87 -23.23 -4.68
N HIS A 199 -18.31 -22.36 -5.60
CA HIS A 199 -18.22 -22.62 -7.05
C HIS A 199 -16.78 -22.59 -7.56
N GLY A 200 -15.88 -21.86 -6.87
CA GLY A 200 -14.44 -21.89 -7.07
C GLY A 200 -13.75 -21.45 -5.81
N SER A 201 -12.52 -21.94 -5.59
CA SER A 201 -11.71 -21.60 -4.45
C SER A 201 -10.22 -21.71 -4.76
N ALA A 202 -9.43 -20.83 -4.19
CA ALA A 202 -7.98 -20.87 -4.31
C ALA A 202 -7.32 -20.39 -3.03
N ILE A 203 -6.22 -21.03 -2.68
CA ILE A 203 -5.27 -20.53 -1.71
C ILE A 203 -4.05 -20.00 -2.45
N PHE A 204 -3.56 -18.84 -2.05
CA PHE A 204 -2.36 -18.22 -2.59
C PHE A 204 -1.46 -17.82 -1.44
N THR A 205 -0.21 -18.27 -1.50
CA THR A 205 0.81 -17.98 -0.49
C THR A 205 2.01 -17.33 -1.15
N ARG A 206 2.50 -16.26 -0.55
CA ARG A 206 3.73 -15.57 -0.94
C ARG A 206 4.56 -15.32 0.32
N GLY A 207 5.56 -16.19 0.57
CA GLY A 207 6.26 -16.23 1.84
C GLY A 207 5.30 -16.38 3.00
N GLU A 208 5.33 -15.46 3.95
CA GLU A 208 4.46 -15.39 5.13
C GLU A 208 3.20 -14.54 4.92
N THR A 209 2.66 -14.51 3.71
CA THR A 209 1.38 -13.87 3.39
C THR A 209 0.49 -14.85 2.63
N GLN A 210 -0.67 -15.16 3.19
CA GLN A 210 -1.57 -16.16 2.66
C GLN A 210 -3.00 -15.66 2.58
N SER A 211 -3.65 -15.85 1.42
CA SER A 211 -5.06 -15.54 1.16
C SER A 211 -5.79 -16.78 0.67
N LEU A 212 -6.92 -17.07 1.30
CA LEU A 212 -7.90 -18.04 0.83
C LEU A 212 -9.07 -17.28 0.20
N SER A 213 -9.24 -17.40 -1.10
CA SER A 213 -10.35 -16.76 -1.84
C SER A 213 -11.37 -17.79 -2.33
N THR A 214 -12.63 -17.42 -2.18
CA THR A 214 -13.77 -18.23 -2.65
C THR A 214 -14.64 -17.44 -3.60
N VAL A 215 -15.26 -18.12 -4.57
CA VAL A 215 -16.19 -17.53 -5.53
C VAL A 215 -17.56 -18.19 -5.39
N THR A 216 -18.58 -17.35 -5.26
CA THR A 216 -19.98 -17.75 -5.33
C THR A 216 -20.65 -17.08 -6.52
N LEU A 217 -21.35 -17.87 -7.33
CA LEU A 217 -22.11 -17.39 -8.47
C LEU A 217 -23.58 -17.29 -8.08
N GLY A 218 -24.18 -16.12 -8.31
CA GLY A 218 -25.57 -15.82 -7.96
C GLY A 218 -26.43 -15.51 -9.19
N THR A 219 -27.71 -15.30 -8.95
CA THR A 219 -28.69 -14.89 -9.94
C THR A 219 -28.82 -13.36 -10.01
N LYS A 220 -29.67 -12.85 -10.91
CA LYS A 220 -30.00 -11.41 -10.96
C LYS A 220 -30.63 -10.87 -9.67
N LEU A 221 -31.22 -11.73 -8.84
CA LEU A 221 -31.77 -11.30 -7.54
C LEU A 221 -30.69 -10.96 -6.50
N ASP A 222 -29.47 -11.44 -6.74
CA ASP A 222 -28.32 -11.24 -5.88
C ASP A 222 -27.50 -9.99 -6.27
N GLU A 223 -27.93 -9.24 -7.28
CA GLU A 223 -27.31 -7.96 -7.67
C GLU A 223 -27.36 -6.96 -6.52
N LYS A 224 -26.22 -6.35 -6.20
CA LYS A 224 -26.17 -5.28 -5.20
C LYS A 224 -26.80 -4.02 -5.77
N ILE A 225 -27.81 -3.49 -5.09
CA ILE A 225 -28.42 -2.20 -5.44
C ILE A 225 -27.50 -1.08 -4.98
N ILE A 226 -27.19 -0.16 -5.89
CA ILE A 226 -26.51 1.10 -5.60
C ILE A 226 -27.57 2.19 -5.62
N ASP A 227 -27.78 2.84 -4.48
CA ASP A 227 -28.75 3.92 -4.30
C ASP A 227 -28.10 5.05 -3.48
N ASN A 228 -27.20 5.77 -4.13
CA ASN A 228 -26.50 6.92 -3.56
C ASN A 228 -27.09 8.22 -4.10
N VAL A 229 -26.74 9.36 -3.51
CA VAL A 229 -27.23 10.68 -3.96
C VAL A 229 -26.85 11.00 -5.41
N LEU A 230 -25.70 10.52 -5.85
CA LEU A 230 -25.12 10.82 -7.18
C LEU A 230 -25.16 9.65 -8.14
N GLU A 231 -25.43 8.43 -7.67
CA GLU A 231 -25.33 7.21 -8.47
C GLU A 231 -26.47 6.23 -8.13
N HIS A 232 -27.18 5.79 -9.15
CA HIS A 232 -28.19 4.74 -9.05
C HIS A 232 -27.85 3.62 -10.02
N GLY A 233 -27.86 2.38 -9.57
CA GLY A 233 -27.52 1.26 -10.44
C GLY A 233 -27.50 -0.07 -9.73
N LYS A 234 -26.85 -1.02 -10.37
CA LYS A 234 -26.67 -2.38 -9.86
C LYS A 234 -25.26 -2.84 -10.10
N GLU A 235 -24.67 -3.47 -9.10
CA GLU A 235 -23.35 -4.07 -9.17
C GLU A 235 -23.46 -5.59 -9.22
N ARG A 236 -22.77 -6.22 -10.18
CA ARG A 236 -22.80 -7.66 -10.42
C ARG A 236 -21.51 -8.36 -10.02
N PHE A 237 -20.44 -7.63 -9.79
CA PHE A 237 -19.16 -8.13 -9.28
C PHE A 237 -18.92 -7.60 -7.88
N LEU A 238 -18.89 -8.47 -6.89
CA LEU A 238 -18.73 -8.15 -5.47
C LEU A 238 -17.43 -8.76 -4.98
N LEU A 239 -16.66 -8.01 -4.21
CA LEU A 239 -15.48 -8.52 -3.53
C LEU A 239 -15.47 -8.09 -2.08
N HIS A 240 -15.29 -9.06 -1.18
CA HIS A 240 -15.16 -8.87 0.25
C HIS A 240 -13.78 -9.31 0.69
N TYR A 241 -13.11 -8.44 1.42
CA TYR A 241 -11.79 -8.68 1.98
C TYR A 241 -11.91 -8.73 3.49
N ASN A 242 -11.50 -9.82 4.09
CA ASN A 242 -11.52 -10.05 5.52
C ASN A 242 -10.09 -10.15 6.05
N PHE A 243 -9.79 -9.33 7.07
CA PHE A 243 -8.49 -9.27 7.72
C PHE A 243 -8.64 -9.55 9.22
N PRO A 244 -8.83 -10.83 9.60
CA PRO A 244 -9.02 -11.18 11.00
C PRO A 244 -7.74 -10.96 11.83
N PRO A 245 -7.87 -10.66 13.11
CA PRO A 245 -6.72 -10.38 13.98
C PRO A 245 -5.65 -11.47 13.99
N PHE A 246 -6.06 -12.73 13.89
CA PHE A 246 -5.11 -13.85 13.87
C PHE A 246 -4.15 -13.83 12.66
N SER A 247 -4.50 -13.14 11.56
CA SER A 247 -3.63 -13.03 10.39
C SER A 247 -2.32 -12.29 10.69
N THR A 248 -2.28 -11.52 11.76
CA THR A 248 -1.07 -10.85 12.28
C THR A 248 -0.62 -11.43 13.63
N GLY A 249 -1.18 -12.56 14.05
CA GLY A 249 -0.87 -13.19 15.35
C GLY A 249 -1.56 -12.56 16.56
N GLU A 250 -2.55 -11.68 16.35
CA GLU A 250 -3.24 -11.00 17.44
C GLU A 250 -4.45 -11.81 17.95
N ALA A 251 -4.56 -11.93 19.27
CA ALA A 251 -5.72 -12.54 19.95
C ALA A 251 -6.69 -11.44 20.45
N LYS A 252 -7.51 -10.92 19.53
CA LYS A 252 -8.54 -9.93 19.88
C LYS A 252 -9.87 -10.20 19.18
N ALA A 253 -10.97 -9.64 19.72
CA ALA A 253 -12.28 -9.76 19.12
C ALA A 253 -12.38 -8.96 17.80
N GLN A 254 -12.95 -9.57 16.77
CA GLN A 254 -13.29 -8.90 15.53
C GLN A 254 -14.58 -8.07 15.74
N ARG A 255 -14.51 -6.76 15.48
CA ARG A 255 -15.61 -5.81 15.73
C ARG A 255 -16.24 -5.24 14.45
N GLY A 256 -16.35 -6.05 13.41
CA GLY A 256 -16.86 -5.62 12.11
C GLY A 256 -15.75 -5.19 11.14
N VAL A 257 -16.16 -4.64 9.99
CA VAL A 257 -15.25 -4.25 8.89
C VAL A 257 -14.64 -2.89 9.16
N GLY A 258 -13.31 -2.82 9.20
CA GLY A 258 -12.56 -1.59 9.36
C GLY A 258 -12.30 -0.84 8.04
N ARG A 259 -11.83 0.41 8.13
CA ARG A 259 -11.48 1.22 6.93
C ARG A 259 -10.41 0.56 6.07
N ARG A 260 -9.43 -0.11 6.69
CA ARG A 260 -8.38 -0.85 5.99
C ARG A 260 -8.97 -1.98 5.13
N GLU A 261 -9.91 -2.73 5.68
CA GLU A 261 -10.56 -3.83 4.96
C GLU A 261 -11.38 -3.32 3.78
N VAL A 262 -12.09 -2.19 3.94
CA VAL A 262 -12.83 -1.55 2.85
C VAL A 262 -11.86 -1.09 1.75
N GLY A 263 -10.78 -0.39 2.07
CA GLY A 263 -9.81 0.12 1.10
C GLY A 263 -9.09 -1.00 0.35
N HIS A 264 -8.59 -2.02 1.05
CA HIS A 264 -7.93 -3.17 0.44
C HIS A 264 -8.88 -3.99 -0.44
N GLY A 265 -10.11 -4.21 0.03
CA GLY A 265 -11.15 -4.88 -0.74
C GLY A 265 -11.51 -4.10 -2.01
N HIS A 266 -11.60 -2.78 -1.91
CA HIS A 266 -11.92 -1.91 -3.04
C HIS A 266 -10.80 -1.89 -4.10
N LEU A 267 -9.53 -1.89 -3.67
CA LEU A 267 -8.40 -2.02 -4.59
C LEU A 267 -8.45 -3.34 -5.36
N ALA A 268 -8.67 -4.46 -4.66
CA ALA A 268 -8.78 -5.76 -5.30
C ALA A 268 -10.02 -5.86 -6.23
N TRP A 269 -11.15 -5.26 -5.82
CA TRP A 269 -12.35 -5.16 -6.64
C TRP A 269 -12.08 -4.40 -7.95
N ARG A 270 -11.44 -3.21 -7.89
CA ARG A 270 -11.04 -2.44 -9.09
C ARG A 270 -10.10 -3.23 -9.98
N ALA A 271 -9.15 -3.95 -9.39
CA ALA A 271 -8.18 -4.75 -10.14
C ALA A 271 -8.84 -5.83 -11.01
N LEU A 272 -9.91 -6.44 -10.51
CA LEU A 272 -10.52 -7.64 -11.11
C LEU A 272 -11.80 -7.36 -11.91
N LYS A 273 -12.60 -6.35 -11.53
CA LYS A 273 -13.95 -6.13 -12.13
C LYS A 273 -13.92 -5.98 -13.64
N GLY A 274 -12.91 -5.31 -14.18
CA GLY A 274 -12.76 -5.08 -15.62
C GLY A 274 -12.47 -6.33 -16.44
N GLN A 275 -12.06 -7.42 -15.77
CA GLN A 275 -11.78 -8.71 -16.40
C GLN A 275 -13.00 -9.62 -16.51
N ILE A 276 -14.09 -9.32 -15.78
CA ILE A 276 -15.36 -10.05 -15.93
C ILE A 276 -16.02 -9.65 -17.25
N PRO A 277 -16.39 -10.60 -18.13
CA PRO A 277 -17.12 -10.27 -19.36
C PRO A 277 -18.44 -9.56 -19.07
N ALA A 278 -18.78 -8.54 -19.85
CA ALA A 278 -20.00 -7.76 -19.65
C ALA A 278 -21.29 -8.61 -19.83
N ASP A 279 -21.23 -9.65 -20.64
CA ASP A 279 -22.32 -10.59 -20.93
C ASP A 279 -22.34 -11.82 -20.00
N TYR A 280 -21.46 -11.85 -18.96
CA TYR A 280 -21.43 -12.99 -18.03
C TYR A 280 -22.78 -13.12 -17.30
N PRO A 281 -23.42 -14.31 -17.32
CA PRO A 281 -24.84 -14.41 -16.93
C PRO A 281 -25.10 -14.34 -15.42
N TYR A 282 -24.05 -14.57 -14.59
CA TYR A 282 -24.20 -14.66 -13.14
C TYR A 282 -23.67 -13.42 -12.43
N VAL A 283 -24.19 -13.15 -11.24
CA VAL A 283 -23.57 -12.29 -10.25
C VAL A 283 -22.38 -13.03 -9.66
N VAL A 284 -21.25 -12.38 -9.56
CA VAL A 284 -20.01 -12.97 -9.05
C VAL A 284 -19.66 -12.34 -7.71
N ARG A 285 -19.54 -13.15 -6.66
CA ARG A 285 -19.09 -12.73 -5.34
C ARG A 285 -17.79 -13.43 -5.00
N VAL A 286 -16.74 -12.64 -4.80
CA VAL A 286 -15.44 -13.09 -4.27
C VAL A 286 -15.37 -12.76 -2.79
N VAL A 287 -14.97 -13.71 -1.96
CA VAL A 287 -14.65 -13.49 -0.56
C VAL A 287 -13.20 -13.94 -0.34
N SER A 288 -12.38 -13.03 0.15
CA SER A 288 -10.96 -13.28 0.43
C SER A 288 -10.71 -13.17 1.94
N ASP A 289 -10.33 -14.28 2.54
CA ASP A 289 -9.94 -14.38 3.94
C ASP A 289 -8.41 -14.42 4.03
N ILE A 290 -7.83 -13.46 4.74
CA ILE A 290 -6.39 -13.41 4.96
C ILE A 290 -6.04 -14.30 6.15
N LEU A 291 -5.26 -15.35 5.90
CA LEU A 291 -4.89 -16.34 6.91
C LEU A 291 -3.59 -15.96 7.61
N GLU A 292 -2.67 -15.32 6.88
CA GLU A 292 -1.40 -14.82 7.40
C GLU A 292 -0.99 -13.57 6.64
N SER A 293 -0.33 -12.60 7.31
CA SER A 293 0.09 -11.36 6.68
C SER A 293 1.46 -10.88 7.14
N ASN A 294 2.38 -10.79 6.18
CA ASN A 294 3.66 -10.10 6.29
C ASN A 294 3.93 -9.27 5.03
N GLY A 295 3.16 -8.18 4.86
CA GLY A 295 3.22 -7.26 3.73
C GLY A 295 2.27 -7.65 2.58
N SER A 296 1.55 -6.66 2.12
CA SER A 296 0.64 -6.65 0.97
C SER A 296 -0.32 -7.84 0.82
N SER A 297 -1.17 -8.02 1.81
CA SER A 297 -2.27 -9.00 1.76
C SER A 297 -3.32 -8.67 0.69
N SER A 298 -3.50 -7.39 0.31
CA SER A 298 -4.37 -7.00 -0.79
C SER A 298 -3.89 -7.53 -2.15
N MET A 299 -2.58 -7.58 -2.38
CA MET A 299 -2.04 -8.18 -3.61
C MET A 299 -2.14 -9.70 -3.61
N ALA A 300 -2.04 -10.33 -2.44
CA ALA A 300 -2.37 -11.75 -2.30
C ALA A 300 -3.85 -12.03 -2.63
N THR A 301 -4.76 -11.14 -2.21
CA THR A 301 -6.19 -11.21 -2.56
C THR A 301 -6.43 -11.11 -4.07
N VAL A 302 -5.72 -10.20 -4.77
CA VAL A 302 -5.83 -10.09 -6.24
C VAL A 302 -5.41 -11.40 -6.92
N CYS A 303 -4.29 -11.99 -6.50
CA CYS A 303 -3.80 -13.25 -7.06
C CYS A 303 -4.71 -14.42 -6.73
N ALA A 304 -5.11 -14.59 -5.45
CA ALA A 304 -6.02 -15.66 -5.03
C ALA A 304 -7.42 -15.51 -5.67
N GLY A 305 -7.93 -14.28 -5.76
CA GLY A 305 -9.21 -13.97 -6.42
C GLY A 305 -9.20 -14.31 -7.91
N THR A 306 -8.11 -13.99 -8.61
CA THR A 306 -7.92 -14.38 -10.02
C THR A 306 -7.97 -15.91 -10.17
N LEU A 307 -7.23 -16.65 -9.34
CA LEU A 307 -7.22 -18.12 -9.37
C LEU A 307 -8.59 -18.71 -9.06
N ALA A 308 -9.28 -18.19 -8.03
CA ALA A 308 -10.61 -18.65 -7.64
C ALA A 308 -11.68 -18.35 -8.71
N LEU A 309 -11.60 -17.21 -9.43
CA LEU A 309 -12.46 -16.89 -10.56
C LEU A 309 -12.26 -17.90 -11.71
N MET A 310 -11.01 -18.23 -12.02
CA MET A 310 -10.70 -19.22 -13.05
C MET A 310 -11.16 -20.61 -12.63
N ASP A 311 -11.00 -21.00 -11.37
CA ASP A 311 -11.47 -22.26 -10.80
C ASP A 311 -13.00 -22.38 -10.86
N ALA A 312 -13.72 -21.27 -10.62
CA ALA A 312 -15.18 -21.19 -10.77
C ALA A 312 -15.68 -21.25 -12.23
N GLY A 313 -14.78 -21.36 -13.21
CA GLY A 313 -15.12 -21.36 -14.64
C GLY A 313 -15.53 -19.99 -15.19
N VAL A 314 -15.28 -18.91 -14.47
CA VAL A 314 -15.48 -17.54 -14.99
C VAL A 314 -14.44 -17.28 -16.07
N LYS A 315 -14.90 -17.05 -17.29
CA LYS A 315 -14.02 -16.77 -18.45
C LYS A 315 -13.51 -15.31 -18.37
N ILE A 316 -12.64 -15.01 -17.40
CA ILE A 316 -12.02 -13.69 -17.33
C ILE A 316 -11.22 -13.39 -18.59
N LYS A 317 -11.17 -12.09 -18.99
CA LYS A 317 -10.47 -11.67 -20.21
C LYS A 317 -8.98 -12.00 -20.16
N GLN A 318 -8.33 -11.71 -19.06
CA GLN A 318 -6.93 -12.04 -18.80
C GLN A 318 -6.71 -12.26 -17.28
N PRO A 319 -5.75 -13.13 -16.88
CA PRO A 319 -5.35 -13.22 -15.50
C PRO A 319 -4.73 -11.89 -15.00
N VAL A 320 -5.09 -11.53 -13.77
CA VAL A 320 -4.54 -10.34 -13.08
C VAL A 320 -3.64 -10.80 -11.95
N SER A 321 -2.49 -10.18 -11.84
CA SER A 321 -1.63 -10.28 -10.66
C SER A 321 -1.37 -8.89 -10.08
N GLY A 322 -0.78 -8.85 -8.90
CA GLY A 322 -0.46 -7.60 -8.23
C GLY A 322 0.79 -7.70 -7.36
N ILE A 323 1.51 -6.61 -7.27
CA ILE A 323 2.74 -6.49 -6.47
C ILE A 323 2.72 -5.20 -5.66
N ALA A 324 3.31 -5.24 -4.47
CA ALA A 324 3.60 -4.06 -3.67
C ALA A 324 5.08 -3.70 -3.78
N MET A 325 5.32 -2.47 -4.20
CA MET A 325 6.63 -1.87 -4.32
C MET A 325 6.90 -0.96 -3.14
N GLY A 326 8.14 -0.92 -2.69
CA GLY A 326 8.61 0.01 -1.67
C GLY A 326 9.74 0.89 -2.16
N LEU A 327 10.06 1.87 -1.35
CA LEU A 327 11.21 2.75 -1.56
C LEU A 327 11.93 2.97 -0.25
N ILE A 328 13.24 2.94 -0.31
CA ILE A 328 14.12 3.41 0.75
C ILE A 328 15.02 4.52 0.16
N LYS A 329 14.95 5.71 0.73
CA LYS A 329 15.78 6.86 0.34
C LYS A 329 16.21 7.64 1.59
N ASN A 330 17.50 7.86 1.79
CA ASN A 330 17.95 8.69 2.88
C ASN A 330 17.80 10.18 2.54
N PRO A 331 17.29 11.00 3.47
CA PRO A 331 17.25 12.45 3.31
C PRO A 331 18.63 13.03 3.00
N GLY A 332 18.72 13.86 1.95
CA GLY A 332 19.98 14.50 1.55
C GLY A 332 20.97 13.63 0.78
N GLU A 333 20.62 12.37 0.49
CA GLU A 333 21.41 11.48 -0.34
C GLU A 333 20.70 11.20 -1.68
N ASP A 334 21.49 11.05 -2.76
CA ASP A 334 20.95 10.62 -4.06
C ASP A 334 20.72 9.11 -4.12
N LYS A 335 21.23 8.35 -3.12
CA LYS A 335 21.14 6.90 -3.04
C LYS A 335 19.73 6.48 -2.62
N TYR A 336 19.12 5.60 -3.40
CA TYR A 336 17.81 5.02 -3.11
C TYR A 336 17.74 3.57 -3.60
N ALA A 337 16.81 2.82 -3.02
CA ALA A 337 16.50 1.45 -3.43
C ALA A 337 14.98 1.31 -3.64
N VAL A 338 14.59 0.81 -4.81
CA VAL A 338 13.22 0.36 -5.09
C VAL A 338 13.10 -1.10 -4.76
N LEU A 339 12.10 -1.48 -3.96
CA LEU A 339 11.92 -2.84 -3.44
C LEU A 339 10.68 -3.48 -4.07
N SER A 340 10.83 -4.70 -4.61
CA SER A 340 9.72 -5.54 -5.06
C SER A 340 9.19 -6.41 -3.93
N ASP A 341 7.88 -6.60 -3.83
CA ASP A 341 7.24 -7.47 -2.84
C ASP A 341 7.70 -7.17 -1.41
N ILE A 342 7.31 -5.99 -0.92
CA ILE A 342 7.73 -5.50 0.40
C ILE A 342 7.16 -6.33 1.55
N LEU A 343 7.98 -6.48 2.60
CA LEU A 343 7.58 -6.99 3.90
C LEU A 343 6.77 -5.96 4.68
N GLY A 344 6.07 -6.40 5.73
CA GLY A 344 5.38 -5.49 6.65
C GLY A 344 6.32 -4.47 7.30
N ASP A 345 7.51 -4.88 7.67
CA ASP A 345 8.55 -4.02 8.25
C ASP A 345 9.03 -2.97 7.21
N GLU A 346 9.21 -3.37 5.96
CA GLU A 346 9.61 -2.48 4.86
C GLU A 346 8.51 -1.51 4.43
N ASP A 347 7.23 -1.89 4.56
CA ASP A 347 6.10 -0.97 4.43
C ASP A 347 6.10 0.05 5.57
N HIS A 348 6.23 -0.41 6.81
CA HIS A 348 6.14 0.47 7.99
C HIS A 348 7.32 1.46 8.10
N LEU A 349 8.55 0.98 7.88
CA LEU A 349 9.79 1.75 8.03
C LEU A 349 10.26 2.42 6.72
N GLY A 350 9.63 2.09 5.59
CA GLY A 350 9.96 2.63 4.27
C GLY A 350 9.30 3.96 3.94
N ASP A 351 9.59 4.44 2.73
CA ASP A 351 9.20 5.77 2.24
C ASP A 351 8.02 5.76 1.27
N MET A 352 7.67 4.59 0.73
CA MET A 352 6.58 4.41 -0.24
C MET A 352 5.95 3.02 -0.08
N ASP A 353 4.63 2.97 -0.17
CA ASP A 353 3.84 1.77 -0.43
C ASP A 353 3.12 1.95 -1.77
N PHE A 354 3.55 1.25 -2.80
CA PHE A 354 3.04 1.38 -4.14
C PHE A 354 2.53 0.04 -4.67
N LYS A 355 1.23 -0.15 -4.66
CA LYS A 355 0.57 -1.36 -5.15
C LYS A 355 0.18 -1.18 -6.62
N VAL A 356 0.60 -2.09 -7.45
CA VAL A 356 0.32 -2.10 -8.89
C VAL A 356 -0.26 -3.46 -9.28
N THR A 357 -1.46 -3.44 -9.85
CA THR A 357 -2.11 -4.63 -10.39
C THR A 357 -2.21 -4.56 -11.90
N GLY A 358 -2.22 -5.68 -12.56
CA GLY A 358 -2.38 -5.70 -14.01
C GLY A 358 -2.33 -7.09 -14.61
N THR A 359 -2.63 -7.11 -15.90
CA THR A 359 -2.46 -8.26 -16.79
C THR A 359 -1.10 -8.16 -17.51
N LYS A 360 -0.83 -9.11 -18.39
CA LYS A 360 0.32 -9.01 -19.29
C LYS A 360 0.27 -7.81 -20.25
N ASN A 361 -0.92 -7.24 -20.48
CA ASN A 361 -1.14 -6.16 -21.42
C ASN A 361 -0.96 -4.77 -20.80
N GLY A 362 -1.25 -4.61 -19.48
CA GLY A 362 -1.16 -3.32 -18.81
C GLY A 362 -1.76 -3.32 -17.42
N ILE A 363 -1.79 -2.14 -16.81
CA ILE A 363 -2.24 -1.91 -15.44
C ILE A 363 -3.77 -1.88 -15.38
N THR A 364 -4.33 -2.50 -14.32
CA THR A 364 -5.79 -2.52 -14.07
C THR A 364 -6.20 -1.68 -12.87
N ALA A 365 -5.36 -1.60 -11.83
CA ALA A 365 -5.56 -0.71 -10.69
C ALA A 365 -4.23 -0.38 -10.01
N THR A 366 -4.22 0.73 -9.29
CA THR A 366 -3.07 1.16 -8.52
C THR A 366 -3.49 1.86 -7.24
N GLN A 367 -2.62 1.78 -6.23
CA GLN A 367 -2.68 2.59 -5.01
C GLN A 367 -1.26 2.91 -4.58
N MET A 368 -0.98 4.18 -4.35
CA MET A 368 0.33 4.65 -3.90
C MET A 368 0.16 5.63 -2.75
N ASP A 369 0.89 5.37 -1.67
CA ASP A 369 1.06 6.27 -0.54
C ASP A 369 2.54 6.59 -0.35
N ILE A 370 2.89 7.86 -0.32
CA ILE A 370 4.26 8.36 -0.13
C ILE A 370 4.37 8.95 1.27
N LYS A 371 5.43 8.55 2.00
CA LYS A 371 5.66 8.90 3.40
C LYS A 371 6.80 9.91 3.59
N VAL A 372 7.39 10.39 2.49
CA VAL A 372 8.50 11.35 2.47
C VAL A 372 8.21 12.52 1.56
N ASP A 373 8.88 13.65 1.81
CA ASP A 373 8.81 14.82 0.94
C ASP A 373 9.63 14.57 -0.34
N GLY A 374 8.93 14.28 -1.42
CA GLY A 374 9.51 14.29 -2.75
C GLY A 374 10.00 12.96 -3.30
N LEU A 375 9.24 12.46 -4.26
CA LEU A 375 9.74 11.47 -5.23
C LEU A 375 9.77 12.10 -6.62
N SER A 376 10.91 11.94 -7.30
CA SER A 376 10.99 12.33 -8.70
C SER A 376 10.16 11.38 -9.57
N PHE A 377 9.67 11.88 -10.71
CA PHE A 377 8.98 11.04 -11.68
C PHE A 377 9.86 9.91 -12.23
N GLU A 378 11.18 10.07 -12.22
CA GLU A 378 12.14 9.02 -12.61
C GLU A 378 12.11 7.83 -11.65
N ILE A 379 12.02 8.09 -10.34
CA ILE A 379 11.89 7.03 -9.32
C ILE A 379 10.55 6.30 -9.50
N LEU A 380 9.46 7.04 -9.75
CA LEU A 380 8.13 6.46 -9.99
C LEU A 380 8.12 5.60 -11.25
N GLU A 381 8.73 6.06 -12.35
CA GLU A 381 8.84 5.30 -13.59
C GLU A 381 9.68 4.03 -13.39
N ARG A 382 10.79 4.12 -12.66
CA ARG A 382 11.58 2.94 -12.29
C ARG A 382 10.79 1.95 -11.46
N ALA A 383 10.03 2.42 -10.46
CA ALA A 383 9.20 1.56 -9.62
C ALA A 383 8.10 0.85 -10.42
N LEU A 384 7.45 1.55 -11.37
CA LEU A 384 6.45 0.98 -12.25
C LEU A 384 7.05 -0.07 -13.20
N ASN A 385 8.21 0.19 -13.79
CA ASN A 385 8.88 -0.78 -14.66
C ASN A 385 9.31 -2.03 -13.87
N GLN A 386 9.84 -1.87 -12.67
CA GLN A 386 10.17 -2.99 -11.79
C GLN A 386 8.91 -3.75 -11.33
N ALA A 387 7.80 -3.04 -11.06
CA ALA A 387 6.51 -3.65 -10.76
C ALA A 387 5.95 -4.47 -11.94
N LYS A 388 6.18 -4.02 -13.19
CA LYS A 388 5.79 -4.75 -14.40
C LYS A 388 6.46 -6.11 -14.49
N GLU A 389 7.76 -6.16 -14.23
CA GLU A 389 8.50 -7.42 -14.20
C GLU A 389 8.03 -8.32 -13.04
N GLY A 390 7.75 -7.73 -11.88
CA GLY A 390 7.33 -8.46 -10.68
C GLY A 390 5.92 -9.06 -10.76
N ARG A 391 4.96 -8.36 -11.36
CA ARG A 391 3.60 -8.87 -11.51
C ARG A 391 3.47 -9.80 -12.72
#